data_726fa96932d0ba711e1eb4241593d86d
#
_entry.id   726fa96932d0ba711e1eb4241593d86d
#
_cell.length_a   1.000
_cell.length_b   1.000
_cell.length_c   1.000
_cell.angle_alpha   90.00
_cell.angle_beta   90.00
_cell.angle_gamma   90.00
#
_symmetry.space_group_name_H-M   'P 1'
#
loop_
_entity.id
_entity.type
_entity.pdbx_description
1 polymer ?
#
loop_
_entity_poly.entity_id
_entity_poly.type
_entity_poly.pdbx_seq_one_letter_code
_entity_poly.pdbx_strand_id
1 'polypeptide(L)'
;MRKKFFSYVAGSAACAALILLSGCQQTTDQLSNITHYVEEKIAEGKGTEVKSTEQETDTEQAAVSGETEKQAEPSVERLSVDCYAYQTLPEEVRTVYDEVYDAILYEKEDVALSTLDNEVLHQAYVSVMADHGGLFWVSGYTYTQYTRGEKLVDLHFTPKFTMTDAERMDMQAQIDETVSQILAGIDAQAPDYDKAKYVFDYLASNVAYSTGAPDNQNIISVFVNGETVCQGYAAATQYLLEKLDIPCAVVAGTADGQSHAWNLVKLDGKYYYIDTTWGNATYSGDGMG
;
A
#
# COMPACT_ATOMS: atom_id res chain seq x y z
N MET A 1 30.92 -15.08 5.22
CA MET A 1 29.86 -14.99 4.19
C MET A 1 29.73 -13.54 3.78
N ARG A 2 29.93 -13.20 2.50
CA ARG A 2 29.70 -11.83 2.02
C ARG A 2 28.20 -11.63 1.91
N LYS A 3 27.60 -10.84 2.80
CA LYS A 3 26.21 -10.40 2.68
C LYS A 3 26.06 -9.61 1.37
N LYS A 4 25.26 -10.11 0.42
CA LYS A 4 24.92 -9.36 -0.79
C LYS A 4 23.77 -8.42 -0.41
N PHE A 5 24.06 -7.15 -0.34
CA PHE A 5 23.12 -6.10 0.02
C PHE A 5 22.19 -5.71 -1.13
N PHE A 6 22.72 -5.67 -2.36
CA PHE A 6 21.96 -5.33 -3.56
C PHE A 6 22.19 -6.34 -4.69
N SER A 7 21.11 -6.61 -5.43
CA SER A 7 21.15 -7.33 -6.69
C SER A 7 20.70 -6.40 -7.81
N TYR A 8 21.54 -6.18 -8.81
CA TYR A 8 21.22 -5.31 -9.96
C TYR A 8 20.24 -6.00 -10.91
N VAL A 9 19.17 -5.31 -11.26
CA VAL A 9 18.23 -5.76 -12.30
C VAL A 9 18.58 -5.05 -13.60
N ALA A 10 19.31 -5.72 -14.48
CA ALA A 10 19.54 -5.27 -15.85
C ALA A 10 18.53 -5.98 -16.75
N GLY A 11 17.50 -5.28 -17.20
CA GLY A 11 16.56 -5.85 -18.15
C GLY A 11 15.42 -4.90 -18.47
N SER A 12 15.29 -4.65 -19.75
CA SER A 12 14.28 -3.86 -20.40
C SER A 12 12.87 -4.13 -19.87
N ALA A 13 12.10 -3.05 -19.76
CA ALA A 13 10.68 -2.93 -19.50
C ALA A 13 9.84 -4.07 -20.10
N ALA A 14 9.55 -5.07 -19.30
CA ALA A 14 8.46 -6.03 -19.47
C ALA A 14 8.35 -6.92 -18.21
N CYS A 15 8.25 -6.33 -17.02
CA CYS A 15 7.65 -7.01 -15.89
C CYS A 15 6.31 -6.34 -15.66
N ALA A 16 5.31 -6.76 -16.44
CA ALA A 16 3.95 -6.75 -15.92
C ALA A 16 4.01 -7.51 -14.60
N ALA A 17 3.86 -6.82 -13.49
CA ALA A 17 3.74 -7.43 -12.19
C ALA A 17 2.45 -8.27 -12.21
N LEU A 18 2.55 -9.51 -12.63
CA LEU A 18 1.59 -10.53 -12.31
C LEU A 18 1.71 -10.75 -10.80
N ILE A 19 0.94 -9.99 -10.04
CA ILE A 19 0.72 -10.25 -8.63
C ILE A 19 -0.14 -11.51 -8.55
N LEU A 20 0.50 -12.67 -8.62
CA LEU A 20 -0.12 -13.94 -8.26
C LEU A 20 0.14 -14.16 -6.79
N LEU A 21 -0.88 -13.90 -6.00
CA LEU A 21 -0.92 -14.15 -4.58
C LEU A 21 -1.11 -15.64 -4.32
N SER A 22 -0.14 -16.28 -3.68
CA SER A 22 -0.40 -17.55 -2.98
C SER A 22 0.54 -17.73 -1.79
N GLY A 23 -0.05 -17.71 -0.63
CA GLY A 23 0.23 -18.52 0.52
C GLY A 23 1.30 -18.10 1.54
N CYS A 24 0.89 -17.41 2.60
CA CYS A 24 1.36 -17.68 3.96
C CYS A 24 0.13 -17.89 4.84
N GLN A 25 0.04 -19.03 5.51
CA GLN A 25 -1.24 -19.54 6.04
C GLN A 25 -1.74 -18.96 7.36
N GLN A 26 -1.14 -17.87 7.92
CA GLN A 26 -1.61 -17.21 9.14
C GLN A 26 -1.48 -15.68 9.18
N THR A 27 -0.89 -15.04 8.18
CA THR A 27 -0.78 -13.57 8.10
C THR A 27 -1.71 -12.98 7.04
N THR A 28 -2.60 -13.81 6.57
CA THR A 28 -3.47 -13.59 5.41
C THR A 28 -4.73 -12.81 5.74
N ASP A 29 -5.02 -12.45 7.00
CA ASP A 29 -6.37 -11.96 7.31
C ASP A 29 -6.68 -10.57 6.75
N GLN A 30 -5.73 -9.71 6.48
CA GLN A 30 -6.01 -8.42 5.85
C GLN A 30 -5.78 -8.43 4.33
N LEU A 31 -4.65 -8.92 3.84
CA LEU A 31 -4.45 -9.11 2.40
C LEU A 31 -5.19 -10.35 1.88
N SER A 32 -5.38 -11.43 2.67
CA SER A 32 -6.19 -12.56 2.27
C SER A 32 -7.69 -12.29 2.35
N ASN A 33 -8.16 -11.41 3.23
CA ASN A 33 -9.54 -10.96 3.13
C ASN A 33 -9.78 -10.22 1.82
N ILE A 34 -8.79 -9.46 1.33
CA ILE A 34 -8.85 -8.82 0.02
C ILE A 34 -8.75 -9.88 -1.08
N THR A 35 -7.80 -10.81 -1.00
CA THR A 35 -7.58 -11.83 -2.02
C THR A 35 -8.64 -12.92 -2.00
N HIS A 36 -9.02 -13.41 -0.82
CA HIS A 36 -10.07 -14.43 -0.68
C HIS A 36 -11.44 -13.93 -1.10
N TYR A 37 -11.75 -12.67 -0.81
CA TYR A 37 -12.99 -12.03 -1.26
C TYR A 37 -13.02 -11.84 -2.78
N VAL A 38 -11.89 -11.49 -3.39
CA VAL A 38 -11.76 -11.35 -4.84
C VAL A 38 -11.76 -12.70 -5.54
N GLU A 39 -11.02 -13.70 -5.05
CA GLU A 39 -10.98 -15.05 -5.61
C GLU A 39 -12.33 -15.79 -5.47
N GLU A 40 -13.00 -15.65 -4.33
CA GLU A 40 -14.33 -16.23 -4.11
C GLU A 40 -15.38 -15.59 -5.04
N LYS A 41 -15.29 -14.27 -5.29
CA LYS A 41 -16.19 -13.56 -6.21
C LYS A 41 -15.88 -13.81 -7.68
N ILE A 42 -14.62 -14.00 -8.04
CA ILE A 42 -14.22 -14.41 -9.40
C ILE A 42 -14.64 -15.85 -9.66
N ALA A 43 -14.49 -16.77 -8.69
CA ALA A 43 -14.89 -18.17 -8.82
C ALA A 43 -16.41 -18.39 -8.84
N GLU A 44 -17.18 -17.55 -8.14
CA GLU A 44 -18.64 -17.67 -8.07
C GLU A 44 -19.39 -16.95 -9.18
N GLY A 45 -18.77 -16.02 -9.92
CA GLY A 45 -19.41 -15.24 -10.99
C GLY A 45 -20.64 -14.44 -10.52
N LYS A 46 -20.75 -14.16 -9.22
CA LYS A 46 -21.92 -13.50 -8.61
C LYS A 46 -21.49 -12.22 -7.91
N GLY A 47 -21.70 -11.10 -8.60
CA GLY A 47 -21.78 -9.81 -7.96
C GLY A 47 -22.90 -9.81 -6.91
N THR A 48 -22.67 -9.26 -5.74
CA THR A 48 -23.71 -9.08 -4.73
C THR A 48 -24.64 -7.97 -5.22
N GLU A 49 -25.77 -8.35 -5.76
CA GLU A 49 -26.86 -7.43 -6.11
C GLU A 49 -27.42 -6.85 -4.82
N VAL A 50 -27.09 -5.62 -4.49
CA VAL A 50 -27.83 -4.86 -3.50
C VAL A 50 -29.02 -4.24 -4.24
N LYS A 51 -30.20 -4.81 -4.05
CA LYS A 51 -31.45 -4.22 -4.51
C LYS A 51 -31.68 -2.89 -3.79
N SER A 52 -31.44 -1.78 -4.47
CA SER A 52 -31.95 -0.49 -4.05
C SER A 52 -33.43 -0.40 -4.43
N THR A 53 -34.28 -0.16 -3.44
CA THR A 53 -35.70 0.18 -3.64
C THR A 53 -35.76 1.59 -4.21
N GLU A 54 -36.26 1.73 -5.43
CA GLU A 54 -36.58 3.03 -6.03
C GLU A 54 -37.68 3.70 -5.21
N GLN A 55 -37.40 4.89 -4.70
CA GLN A 55 -38.43 5.87 -4.35
C GLN A 55 -38.31 7.04 -5.32
N GLU A 56 -39.22 7.09 -6.27
CA GLU A 56 -39.47 8.28 -7.06
C GLU A 56 -39.95 9.41 -6.12
N THR A 57 -39.23 10.50 -6.07
CA THR A 57 -39.75 11.78 -5.59
C THR A 57 -39.52 12.85 -6.63
N ASP A 58 -40.66 13.49 -6.93
CA ASP A 58 -40.81 14.56 -7.90
C ASP A 58 -39.85 15.76 -7.71
N THR A 59 -39.51 16.29 -8.84
CA THR A 59 -38.66 17.44 -9.09
C THR A 59 -39.24 18.73 -8.50
N GLU A 60 -38.50 19.39 -7.66
CA GLU A 60 -38.64 20.84 -7.48
C GLU A 60 -37.27 21.50 -7.62
N GLN A 61 -37.14 22.35 -8.64
CA GLN A 61 -35.94 23.14 -8.93
C GLN A 61 -35.74 24.20 -7.83
N ALA A 62 -34.73 24.02 -7.01
CA ALA A 62 -34.18 25.08 -6.18
C ALA A 62 -32.85 25.54 -6.75
N ALA A 63 -32.74 26.84 -7.01
CA ALA A 63 -31.51 27.50 -7.47
C ALA A 63 -30.42 27.34 -6.40
N VAL A 64 -29.32 26.71 -6.78
CA VAL A 64 -28.14 26.56 -5.92
C VAL A 64 -27.31 27.82 -6.03
N SER A 65 -27.31 28.61 -4.96
CA SER A 65 -26.29 29.62 -4.70
C SER A 65 -24.96 28.89 -4.48
N GLY A 66 -23.95 29.22 -5.31
CA GLY A 66 -22.62 28.63 -5.20
C GLY A 66 -21.94 29.04 -3.89
N GLU A 67 -22.00 28.17 -2.92
CA GLU A 67 -21.00 28.10 -1.86
C GLU A 67 -19.85 27.23 -2.39
N THR A 68 -18.69 27.86 -2.52
CA THR A 68 -17.45 27.14 -2.81
C THR A 68 -17.20 26.24 -1.60
N GLU A 69 -17.47 24.95 -1.73
CA GLU A 69 -17.05 23.96 -0.73
C GLU A 69 -15.54 24.12 -0.53
N LYS A 70 -15.16 24.49 0.66
CA LYS A 70 -13.77 24.53 1.07
C LYS A 70 -13.30 23.07 1.05
N GLN A 71 -12.51 22.73 0.04
CA GLN A 71 -11.95 21.40 -0.10
C GLN A 71 -11.21 21.07 1.20
N ALA A 72 -11.58 19.96 1.85
CA ALA A 72 -10.92 19.53 3.07
C ALA A 72 -9.43 19.29 2.75
N GLU A 73 -8.55 19.68 3.67
CA GLU A 73 -7.14 19.35 3.53
C GLU A 73 -6.97 17.83 3.66
N PRO A 74 -6.02 17.20 2.91
CA PRO A 74 -5.82 15.76 2.99
C PRO A 74 -5.42 15.34 4.40
N SER A 75 -5.86 14.17 4.81
CA SER A 75 -5.54 13.58 6.11
C SER A 75 -4.04 13.35 6.32
N VAL A 76 -3.30 13.22 5.21
CA VAL A 76 -1.83 13.05 5.17
C VAL A 76 -1.27 13.87 4.02
N GLU A 77 -0.06 14.41 4.19
CA GLU A 77 0.67 15.08 3.13
C GLU A 77 1.01 14.10 2.00
N ARG A 78 0.67 14.49 0.76
CA ARG A 78 1.03 13.69 -0.42
C ARG A 78 2.55 13.73 -0.61
N LEU A 79 3.17 12.57 -0.69
CA LEU A 79 4.62 12.44 -0.88
C LEU A 79 5.04 12.96 -2.26
N SER A 80 6.19 13.62 -2.30
CA SER A 80 6.75 14.23 -3.52
C SER A 80 7.66 13.31 -4.33
N VAL A 81 7.95 12.10 -3.82
CA VAL A 81 8.84 11.13 -4.47
C VAL A 81 8.20 10.47 -5.69
N ASP A 82 9.04 10.02 -6.62
CA ASP A 82 8.60 9.26 -7.80
C ASP A 82 7.96 7.93 -7.41
N CYS A 83 6.67 7.76 -7.64
CA CYS A 83 5.93 6.51 -7.39
C CYS A 83 6.19 5.51 -8.53
N TYR A 84 6.86 4.39 -8.23
CA TYR A 84 7.26 3.41 -9.25
C TYR A 84 6.06 2.69 -9.86
N ALA A 85 5.13 2.20 -9.04
CA ALA A 85 3.98 1.49 -9.56
C ALA A 85 3.14 2.41 -10.46
N TYR A 86 2.86 3.64 -10.02
CA TYR A 86 2.14 4.64 -10.81
C TYR A 86 2.77 4.85 -12.19
N GLN A 87 4.10 5.01 -12.27
CA GLN A 87 4.80 5.27 -13.54
C GLN A 87 4.70 4.12 -14.53
N THR A 88 4.51 2.89 -14.06
CA THR A 88 4.41 1.68 -14.90
C THR A 88 2.98 1.36 -15.35
N LEU A 89 1.97 2.02 -14.77
CA LEU A 89 0.56 1.76 -15.08
C LEU A 89 0.16 2.32 -16.47
N PRO A 90 -0.81 1.65 -17.14
CA PRO A 90 -1.54 2.25 -18.25
C PRO A 90 -2.28 3.53 -17.84
N GLU A 91 -2.52 4.45 -18.76
CA GLU A 91 -3.18 5.74 -18.48
C GLU A 91 -4.55 5.59 -17.81
N GLU A 92 -5.35 4.62 -18.27
CA GLU A 92 -6.65 4.31 -17.67
C GLU A 92 -6.54 3.94 -16.19
N VAL A 93 -5.56 3.09 -15.83
CA VAL A 93 -5.35 2.67 -14.44
C VAL A 93 -4.78 3.81 -13.60
N ARG A 94 -3.93 4.68 -14.18
CA ARG A 94 -3.40 5.86 -13.47
C ARG A 94 -4.50 6.83 -13.06
N THR A 95 -5.49 7.05 -13.94
CA THR A 95 -6.65 7.90 -13.58
C THR A 95 -7.37 7.34 -12.35
N VAL A 96 -7.65 6.04 -12.34
CA VAL A 96 -8.31 5.38 -11.20
C VAL A 96 -7.41 5.32 -9.96
N TYR A 97 -6.10 5.19 -10.14
CA TYR A 97 -5.13 5.28 -9.04
C TYR A 97 -5.23 6.63 -8.32
N ASP A 98 -5.26 7.74 -9.07
CA ASP A 98 -5.40 9.09 -8.49
C ASP A 98 -6.74 9.25 -7.75
N GLU A 99 -7.84 8.73 -8.32
CA GLU A 99 -9.17 8.76 -7.70
C GLU A 99 -9.21 7.95 -6.38
N VAL A 100 -8.64 6.74 -6.38
CA VAL A 100 -8.53 5.87 -5.22
C VAL A 100 -7.64 6.49 -4.14
N TYR A 101 -6.48 7.02 -4.52
CA TYR A 101 -5.56 7.65 -3.58
C TYR A 101 -6.17 8.90 -2.95
N ASP A 102 -6.83 9.75 -3.72
CA ASP A 102 -7.54 10.92 -3.20
C ASP A 102 -8.70 10.51 -2.29
N ALA A 103 -9.45 9.44 -2.62
CA ALA A 103 -10.50 8.94 -1.75
C ALA A 103 -9.95 8.49 -0.38
N ILE A 104 -8.79 7.85 -0.36
CA ILE A 104 -8.11 7.43 0.88
C ILE A 104 -7.63 8.65 1.67
N LEU A 105 -6.92 9.59 1.02
CA LEU A 105 -6.32 10.75 1.70
C LEU A 105 -7.37 11.72 2.28
N TYR A 106 -8.48 11.89 1.59
CA TYR A 106 -9.57 12.78 2.01
C TYR A 106 -10.72 12.05 2.71
N GLU A 107 -10.54 10.75 3.00
CA GLU A 107 -11.52 9.89 3.67
C GLU A 107 -12.91 9.95 3.03
N LYS A 108 -12.95 9.98 1.69
CA LYS A 108 -14.20 10.05 0.91
C LYS A 108 -14.79 8.66 0.75
N GLU A 109 -16.11 8.57 0.97
CA GLU A 109 -16.89 7.37 0.71
C GLU A 109 -17.68 7.52 -0.59
N ASP A 110 -18.06 6.40 -1.18
CA ASP A 110 -18.95 6.31 -2.36
C ASP A 110 -18.46 7.16 -3.55
N VAL A 111 -17.15 7.13 -3.82
CA VAL A 111 -16.52 7.92 -4.89
C VAL A 111 -16.73 7.25 -6.23
N ALA A 112 -17.42 7.94 -7.15
CA ALA A 112 -17.58 7.48 -8.53
C ALA A 112 -16.22 7.42 -9.25
N LEU A 113 -15.91 6.28 -9.87
CA LEU A 113 -14.66 6.05 -10.57
C LEU A 113 -14.80 6.26 -12.09
N SER A 114 -13.71 6.64 -12.73
CA SER A 114 -13.62 6.78 -14.19
C SER A 114 -13.53 5.43 -14.93
N THR A 115 -13.87 4.33 -14.26
CA THR A 115 -13.92 2.99 -14.85
C THR A 115 -15.16 2.24 -14.40
N LEU A 116 -15.58 1.24 -15.19
CA LEU A 116 -16.59 0.26 -14.84
C LEU A 116 -15.98 -1.13 -14.60
N ASP A 117 -14.65 -1.24 -14.72
CA ASP A 117 -13.93 -2.50 -14.64
C ASP A 117 -13.31 -2.69 -13.24
N ASN A 118 -13.72 -3.76 -12.56
CA ASN A 118 -13.21 -4.11 -11.24
C ASN A 118 -11.73 -4.46 -11.24
N GLU A 119 -11.20 -5.00 -12.34
CA GLU A 119 -9.77 -5.33 -12.45
C GLU A 119 -8.93 -4.06 -12.50
N VAL A 120 -9.41 -3.03 -13.22
CA VAL A 120 -8.78 -1.70 -13.25
C VAL A 120 -8.78 -1.08 -11.85
N LEU A 121 -9.91 -1.14 -11.13
CA LEU A 121 -9.98 -0.70 -9.73
C LEU A 121 -9.01 -1.47 -8.84
N HIS A 122 -9.00 -2.79 -8.94
CA HIS A 122 -8.11 -3.62 -8.13
C HIS A 122 -6.63 -3.30 -8.41
N GLN A 123 -6.25 -3.20 -9.67
CA GLN A 123 -4.88 -2.84 -10.06
C GLN A 123 -4.49 -1.45 -9.54
N ALA A 124 -5.39 -0.47 -9.63
CA ALA A 124 -5.18 0.86 -9.09
C ALA A 124 -4.95 0.84 -7.57
N TYR A 125 -5.84 0.17 -6.82
CA TYR A 125 -5.74 0.06 -5.37
C TYR A 125 -4.44 -0.62 -4.91
N VAL A 126 -4.07 -1.77 -5.48
CA VAL A 126 -2.83 -2.46 -5.09
C VAL A 126 -1.59 -1.65 -5.43
N SER A 127 -1.66 -0.85 -6.51
CA SER A 127 -0.56 0.04 -6.88
C SER A 127 -0.42 1.23 -5.92
N VAL A 128 -1.54 1.80 -5.43
CA VAL A 128 -1.53 2.80 -4.36
C VAL A 128 -0.87 2.23 -3.11
N MET A 129 -1.27 1.03 -2.68
CA MET A 129 -0.70 0.41 -1.48
C MET A 129 0.78 0.02 -1.65
N ALA A 130 1.21 -0.30 -2.88
CA ALA A 130 2.62 -0.60 -3.19
C ALA A 130 3.51 0.66 -3.18
N ASP A 131 2.97 1.79 -3.61
CA ASP A 131 3.67 3.07 -3.64
C ASP A 131 3.63 3.83 -2.31
N HIS A 132 2.73 3.48 -1.37
CA HIS A 132 2.48 4.25 -0.15
C HIS A 132 2.41 3.35 1.09
N GLY A 133 3.53 2.78 1.50
CA GLY A 133 3.63 1.91 2.69
C GLY A 133 3.26 2.59 4.02
N GLY A 134 3.18 3.93 4.02
CA GLY A 134 2.74 4.73 5.14
C GLY A 134 1.23 4.74 5.40
N LEU A 135 0.40 4.14 4.53
CA LEU A 135 -1.06 4.07 4.69
C LEU A 135 -1.49 3.00 5.71
N PHE A 136 -0.93 3.04 6.91
CA PHE A 136 -1.07 2.00 7.93
C PHE A 136 -2.50 1.84 8.49
N TRP A 137 -3.35 2.82 8.27
CA TRP A 137 -4.76 2.80 8.73
C TRP A 137 -5.73 2.23 7.69
N VAL A 138 -5.27 1.91 6.49
CA VAL A 138 -6.09 1.37 5.40
C VAL A 138 -6.10 -0.15 5.47
N SER A 139 -7.30 -0.76 5.58
CA SER A 139 -7.46 -2.22 5.65
C SER A 139 -8.03 -2.84 4.37
N GLY A 140 -8.44 -2.03 3.40
CA GLY A 140 -9.05 -2.52 2.19
C GLY A 140 -10.07 -1.52 1.63
N TYR A 141 -11.00 -2.03 0.83
CA TYR A 141 -12.07 -1.22 0.26
C TYR A 141 -13.33 -2.05 0.04
N THR A 142 -14.43 -1.35 -0.21
CA THR A 142 -15.62 -1.90 -0.87
C THR A 142 -15.89 -1.12 -2.14
N TYR A 143 -16.64 -1.72 -3.05
CA TYR A 143 -17.14 -1.01 -4.22
C TYR A 143 -18.62 -1.29 -4.42
N THR A 144 -19.32 -0.34 -5.02
CA THR A 144 -20.73 -0.44 -5.37
C THR A 144 -20.89 -0.34 -6.87
N GLN A 145 -21.62 -1.27 -7.46
CA GLN A 145 -21.96 -1.25 -8.87
C GLN A 145 -23.39 -0.73 -9.06
N TYR A 146 -23.55 0.32 -9.83
CA TYR A 146 -24.85 0.88 -10.17
C TYR A 146 -25.28 0.41 -11.56
N THR A 147 -26.51 -0.11 -11.66
CA THR A 147 -27.03 -0.63 -12.91
C THR A 147 -28.31 0.09 -13.31
N ARG A 148 -28.52 0.25 -14.63
CA ARG A 148 -29.78 0.70 -15.21
C ARG A 148 -30.35 -0.44 -16.05
N GLY A 149 -31.29 -1.18 -15.49
CA GLY A 149 -31.68 -2.49 -16.00
C GLY A 149 -30.54 -3.49 -15.85
N GLU A 150 -30.12 -4.10 -16.94
CA GLU A 150 -28.98 -5.04 -16.94
C GLU A 150 -27.63 -4.36 -17.25
N LYS A 151 -27.63 -3.06 -17.53
CA LYS A 151 -26.42 -2.35 -17.91
C LYS A 151 -25.76 -1.71 -16.69
N LEU A 152 -24.48 -2.06 -16.43
CA LEU A 152 -23.63 -1.35 -15.49
C LEU A 152 -23.39 0.08 -15.99
N VAL A 153 -23.60 1.08 -15.13
CA VAL A 153 -23.49 2.51 -15.47
C VAL A 153 -22.48 3.25 -14.64
N ASP A 154 -22.27 2.86 -13.38
CA ASP A 154 -21.29 3.46 -12.49
C ASP A 154 -20.62 2.41 -11.60
N LEU A 155 -19.38 2.64 -11.21
CA LEU A 155 -18.63 1.89 -10.22
C LEU A 155 -18.12 2.88 -9.18
N HIS A 156 -18.47 2.68 -7.91
CA HIS A 156 -18.08 3.55 -6.81
C HIS A 156 -17.15 2.83 -5.85
N PHE A 157 -16.19 3.55 -5.31
CA PHE A 157 -15.18 3.08 -4.36
C PHE A 157 -15.41 3.67 -2.97
N THR A 158 -15.24 2.86 -1.93
CA THR A 158 -15.24 3.29 -0.53
C THR A 158 -14.08 2.64 0.20
N PRO A 159 -13.08 3.41 0.69
CA PRO A 159 -11.99 2.86 1.47
C PRO A 159 -12.48 2.32 2.81
N LYS A 160 -11.76 1.34 3.37
CA LYS A 160 -11.97 0.83 4.72
C LYS A 160 -10.80 1.17 5.60
N PHE A 161 -11.08 1.69 6.77
CA PHE A 161 -10.09 2.09 7.76
C PHE A 161 -10.14 1.19 8.98
N THR A 162 -9.00 0.99 9.63
CA THR A 162 -8.85 0.17 10.86
C THR A 162 -9.06 0.99 12.12
N MET A 163 -9.03 2.30 12.03
CA MET A 163 -9.05 3.21 13.17
C MET A 163 -9.73 4.53 12.80
N THR A 164 -10.14 5.28 13.81
CA THR A 164 -10.65 6.64 13.66
C THR A 164 -9.54 7.65 13.39
N ASP A 165 -9.90 8.84 12.93
CA ASP A 165 -8.98 9.95 12.72
C ASP A 165 -8.14 10.28 13.97
N ALA A 166 -8.77 10.33 15.14
CA ALA A 166 -8.07 10.63 16.39
C ALA A 166 -7.03 9.54 16.72
N GLU A 167 -7.39 8.26 16.59
CA GLU A 167 -6.46 7.15 16.80
C GLU A 167 -5.33 7.16 15.77
N ARG A 168 -5.64 7.49 14.51
CA ARG A 168 -4.64 7.63 13.44
C ARG A 168 -3.63 8.74 13.74
N MET A 169 -4.11 9.92 14.20
CA MET A 169 -3.23 11.03 14.56
C MET A 169 -2.32 10.68 15.74
N ASP A 170 -2.85 10.02 16.78
CA ASP A 170 -2.06 9.58 17.92
C ASP A 170 -1.02 8.52 17.51
N MET A 171 -1.40 7.60 16.63
CA MET A 171 -0.49 6.57 16.10
C MET A 171 0.59 7.20 15.20
N GLN A 172 0.21 8.14 14.32
CA GLN A 172 1.15 8.87 13.48
C GLN A 172 2.20 9.62 14.32
N ALA A 173 1.78 10.26 15.42
CA ALA A 173 2.71 10.96 16.29
C ALA A 173 3.76 10.01 16.92
N GLN A 174 3.36 8.80 17.31
CA GLN A 174 4.29 7.77 17.83
C GLN A 174 5.25 7.28 16.74
N ILE A 175 4.74 7.05 15.53
CA ILE A 175 5.55 6.67 14.37
C ILE A 175 6.56 7.78 14.05
N ASP A 176 6.11 9.03 13.99
CA ASP A 176 6.96 10.18 13.65
C ASP A 176 8.09 10.40 14.68
N GLU A 177 7.82 10.19 15.96
CA GLU A 177 8.84 10.23 17.01
C GLU A 177 9.92 9.19 16.77
N THR A 178 9.55 7.93 16.55
CA THR A 178 10.49 6.84 16.27
C THR A 178 11.27 7.08 14.98
N VAL A 179 10.58 7.45 13.90
CA VAL A 179 11.19 7.75 12.60
C VAL A 179 12.18 8.91 12.71
N SER A 180 11.83 9.97 13.44
CA SER A 180 12.71 11.11 13.67
C SER A 180 14.01 10.70 14.39
N GLN A 181 13.90 9.81 15.40
CA GLN A 181 15.08 9.26 16.09
C GLN A 181 15.95 8.42 15.16
N ILE A 182 15.34 7.59 14.30
CA ILE A 182 16.07 6.79 13.31
C ILE A 182 16.82 7.70 12.34
N LEU A 183 16.12 8.67 11.75
CA LEU A 183 16.68 9.56 10.73
C LEU A 183 17.74 10.53 11.28
N ALA A 184 17.69 10.85 12.56
CA ALA A 184 18.72 11.67 13.21
C ALA A 184 20.14 11.02 13.18
N GLY A 185 20.21 9.71 12.98
CA GLY A 185 21.47 8.99 12.81
C GLY A 185 22.07 9.05 11.39
N ILE A 186 21.38 9.70 10.43
CA ILE A 186 21.79 9.76 9.03
C ILE A 186 22.37 11.15 8.73
N ASP A 187 23.54 11.20 8.09
CA ASP A 187 24.03 12.44 7.48
C ASP A 187 23.13 12.79 6.28
N ALA A 188 22.46 13.93 6.34
CA ALA A 188 21.58 14.42 5.28
C ALA A 188 22.30 14.57 3.93
N GLN A 189 23.62 14.78 3.93
CA GLN A 189 24.45 14.91 2.74
C GLN A 189 25.08 13.59 2.29
N ALA A 190 24.80 12.47 2.97
CA ALA A 190 25.29 11.17 2.56
C ALA A 190 24.73 10.79 1.18
N PRO A 191 25.48 10.02 0.36
CA PRO A 191 24.96 9.43 -0.87
C PRO A 191 23.72 8.55 -0.60
N ASP A 192 22.81 8.46 -1.56
CA ASP A 192 21.58 7.69 -1.43
C ASP A 192 21.83 6.22 -1.08
N TYR A 193 22.90 5.63 -1.62
CA TYR A 193 23.34 4.29 -1.26
C TYR A 193 23.64 4.15 0.25
N ASP A 194 24.36 5.11 0.83
CA ASP A 194 24.72 5.06 2.25
C ASP A 194 23.50 5.27 3.15
N LYS A 195 22.59 6.14 2.73
CA LYS A 195 21.29 6.32 3.40
C LYS A 195 20.46 5.03 3.35
N ALA A 196 20.30 4.41 2.17
CA ALA A 196 19.58 3.16 2.01
C ALA A 196 20.22 2.01 2.80
N LYS A 197 21.55 1.96 2.82
CA LYS A 197 22.28 1.00 3.63
C LYS A 197 22.04 1.19 5.13
N TYR A 198 22.03 2.42 5.60
CA TYR A 198 21.72 2.72 7.00
C TYR A 198 20.32 2.24 7.38
N VAL A 199 19.32 2.57 6.57
CA VAL A 199 17.92 2.11 6.78
C VAL A 199 17.86 0.58 6.87
N PHE A 200 18.52 -0.11 5.92
CA PHE A 200 18.60 -1.57 5.94
C PHE A 200 19.26 -2.10 7.23
N ASP A 201 20.45 -1.60 7.56
CA ASP A 201 21.19 -2.07 8.73
C ASP A 201 20.44 -1.78 10.04
N TYR A 202 19.77 -0.63 10.13
CA TYR A 202 18.96 -0.26 11.28
C TYR A 202 17.79 -1.23 11.48
N LEU A 203 16.95 -1.41 10.46
CA LEU A 203 15.78 -2.28 10.56
C LEU A 203 16.18 -3.74 10.79
N ALA A 204 17.19 -4.23 10.07
CA ALA A 204 17.68 -5.59 10.23
C ALA A 204 18.28 -5.88 11.62
N SER A 205 18.75 -4.86 12.33
CA SER A 205 19.40 -5.02 13.64
C SER A 205 18.48 -4.72 14.82
N ASN A 206 17.45 -3.90 14.64
CA ASN A 206 16.63 -3.37 15.73
C ASN A 206 15.16 -3.86 15.73
N VAL A 207 14.72 -4.51 14.65
CA VAL A 207 13.36 -5.02 14.53
C VAL A 207 13.40 -6.55 14.53
N ALA A 208 12.58 -7.20 15.35
CA ALA A 208 12.52 -8.66 15.42
C ALA A 208 11.57 -9.22 14.36
N TYR A 209 11.87 -10.40 13.80
CA TYR A 209 10.92 -11.10 12.96
C TYR A 209 9.93 -11.90 13.83
N SER A 210 8.63 -11.60 13.72
CA SER A 210 7.58 -12.22 14.55
C SER A 210 6.28 -12.35 13.78
N THR A 211 5.83 -13.57 13.54
CA THR A 211 4.53 -13.85 12.90
C THR A 211 3.34 -13.55 13.83
N GLY A 212 3.57 -13.49 15.13
CA GLY A 212 2.57 -13.18 16.14
C GLY A 212 2.47 -11.71 16.52
N ALA A 213 3.28 -10.83 15.91
CA ALA A 213 3.26 -9.42 16.21
C ALA A 213 1.90 -8.79 15.84
N PRO A 214 1.30 -7.94 16.70
CA PRO A 214 0.15 -7.16 16.31
C PRO A 214 0.54 -6.20 15.17
N ASP A 215 -0.42 -5.93 14.28
CA ASP A 215 -0.23 -5.03 13.11
C ASP A 215 0.95 -5.39 12.19
N ASN A 216 1.35 -6.66 12.16
CA ASN A 216 2.58 -7.12 11.50
C ASN A 216 2.63 -6.94 9.98
N GLN A 217 1.53 -6.46 9.36
CA GLN A 217 1.46 -6.17 7.93
C GLN A 217 1.73 -4.70 7.58
N ASN A 218 1.91 -3.84 8.59
CA ASN A 218 2.10 -2.41 8.38
C ASN A 218 3.19 -1.81 9.29
N ILE A 219 3.45 -0.51 9.14
CA ILE A 219 4.55 0.18 9.82
C ILE A 219 4.37 0.36 11.34
N ILE A 220 3.16 0.19 11.88
CA ILE A 220 2.93 0.25 13.35
C ILE A 220 3.78 -0.82 14.03
N SER A 221 3.76 -2.04 13.50
CA SER A 221 4.51 -3.17 14.06
C SER A 221 6.02 -2.90 14.15
N VAL A 222 6.56 -2.15 13.19
CA VAL A 222 7.98 -1.79 13.15
C VAL A 222 8.30 -0.64 14.09
N PHE A 223 7.60 0.49 13.94
CA PHE A 223 7.99 1.73 14.62
C PHE A 223 7.46 1.84 16.05
N VAL A 224 6.37 1.13 16.37
CA VAL A 224 5.76 1.15 17.70
C VAL A 224 6.05 -0.14 18.48
N ASN A 225 5.95 -1.30 17.81
CA ASN A 225 6.07 -2.59 18.49
C ASN A 225 7.49 -3.19 18.42
N GLY A 226 8.32 -2.80 17.44
CA GLY A 226 9.68 -3.30 17.25
C GLY A 226 9.76 -4.75 16.75
N GLU A 227 8.66 -5.32 16.27
CA GLU A 227 8.60 -6.68 15.72
C GLU A 227 7.60 -6.75 14.56
N THR A 228 7.90 -7.49 13.50
CA THR A 228 7.08 -7.55 12.29
C THR A 228 7.36 -8.80 11.44
N VAL A 229 6.70 -8.91 10.29
CA VAL A 229 6.98 -9.87 9.22
C VAL A 229 7.49 -9.16 7.97
N CYS A 230 7.74 -9.90 6.88
CA CYS A 230 8.29 -9.36 5.63
C CYS A 230 7.52 -8.12 5.10
N GLN A 231 6.19 -8.12 5.16
CA GLN A 231 5.37 -7.01 4.70
C GLN A 231 5.63 -5.72 5.50
N GLY A 232 5.68 -5.80 6.83
CA GLY A 232 5.98 -4.64 7.67
C GLY A 232 7.42 -4.15 7.49
N TYR A 233 8.41 -5.05 7.33
CA TYR A 233 9.78 -4.68 6.96
C TYR A 233 9.81 -3.89 5.64
N ALA A 234 9.13 -4.39 4.61
CA ALA A 234 9.08 -3.74 3.31
C ALA A 234 8.39 -2.36 3.37
N ALA A 235 7.25 -2.26 4.06
CA ALA A 235 6.55 -1.00 4.25
C ALA A 235 7.38 0.02 5.04
N ALA A 236 8.06 -0.39 6.11
CA ALA A 236 8.90 0.50 6.90
C ALA A 236 10.18 0.93 6.16
N THR A 237 10.77 0.03 5.36
CA THR A 237 11.91 0.37 4.49
C THR A 237 11.50 1.44 3.49
N GLN A 238 10.36 1.27 2.81
CA GLN A 238 9.81 2.27 1.90
C GLN A 238 9.57 3.59 2.62
N TYR A 239 8.85 3.58 3.73
CA TYR A 239 8.50 4.79 4.49
C TYR A 239 9.73 5.61 4.91
N LEU A 240 10.79 4.95 5.40
CA LEU A 240 12.04 5.63 5.77
C LEU A 240 12.79 6.19 4.55
N LEU A 241 12.83 5.45 3.44
CA LEU A 241 13.50 5.89 2.22
C LEU A 241 12.78 7.07 1.58
N GLU A 242 11.45 7.08 1.59
CA GLU A 242 10.63 8.21 1.11
C GLU A 242 10.87 9.47 1.93
N LYS A 243 11.03 9.37 3.26
CA LYS A 243 11.40 10.51 4.12
C LYS A 243 12.81 11.05 3.83
N LEU A 244 13.62 10.29 3.11
CA LEU A 244 14.96 10.68 2.65
C LEU A 244 14.98 11.08 1.16
N ASP A 245 13.82 11.26 0.53
CA ASP A 245 13.63 11.57 -0.88
C ASP A 245 14.20 10.49 -1.83
N ILE A 246 14.26 9.24 -1.38
CA ILE A 246 14.74 8.10 -2.17
C ILE A 246 13.52 7.30 -2.65
N PRO A 247 13.24 7.26 -3.99
CA PRO A 247 12.11 6.53 -4.53
C PRO A 247 12.20 5.04 -4.23
N CYS A 248 11.14 4.49 -3.64
CA CYS A 248 11.08 3.11 -3.21
C CYS A 248 9.64 2.60 -3.32
N ALA A 249 9.46 1.37 -3.80
CA ALA A 249 8.17 0.71 -3.85
C ALA A 249 8.22 -0.63 -3.11
N VAL A 250 7.10 -1.03 -2.52
CA VAL A 250 6.92 -2.39 -1.99
C VAL A 250 6.65 -3.35 -3.15
N VAL A 251 7.35 -4.47 -3.17
CA VAL A 251 7.16 -5.57 -4.11
C VAL A 251 6.65 -6.77 -3.33
N ALA A 252 5.51 -7.30 -3.74
CA ALA A 252 4.99 -8.58 -3.25
C ALA A 252 5.22 -9.68 -4.29
N GLY A 253 5.55 -10.87 -3.83
CA GLY A 253 5.82 -12.00 -4.71
C GLY A 253 6.09 -13.29 -3.93
N THR A 254 6.87 -14.17 -4.52
CA THR A 254 7.27 -15.44 -3.89
C THR A 254 8.78 -15.56 -3.79
N ALA A 255 9.25 -16.03 -2.62
CA ALA A 255 10.63 -16.43 -2.40
C ALA A 255 10.62 -17.85 -1.78
N ASP A 256 11.40 -18.76 -2.36
CA ASP A 256 11.45 -20.17 -1.94
C ASP A 256 10.07 -20.85 -1.83
N GLY A 257 9.14 -20.46 -2.72
CA GLY A 257 7.78 -21.03 -2.79
C GLY A 257 6.81 -20.49 -1.74
N GLN A 258 7.21 -19.48 -0.95
CA GLN A 258 6.38 -18.80 0.03
C GLN A 258 6.13 -17.36 -0.39
N SER A 259 4.98 -16.80 0.04
CA SER A 259 4.71 -15.38 -0.15
C SER A 259 5.74 -14.54 0.58
N HIS A 260 6.23 -13.51 -0.08
CA HIS A 260 7.27 -12.64 0.44
C HIS A 260 7.10 -11.21 -0.05
N ALA A 261 7.57 -10.25 0.76
CA ALA A 261 7.59 -8.84 0.40
C ALA A 261 9.01 -8.27 0.59
N TRP A 262 9.42 -7.44 -0.36
CA TRP A 262 10.70 -6.73 -0.37
C TRP A 262 10.52 -5.37 -1.07
N ASN A 263 11.60 -4.66 -1.37
CA ASN A 263 11.51 -3.36 -2.00
C ASN A 263 12.26 -3.28 -3.32
N LEU A 264 11.77 -2.40 -4.19
CA LEU A 264 12.47 -1.89 -5.36
C LEU A 264 12.83 -0.43 -5.07
N VAL A 265 14.13 -0.13 -5.01
CA VAL A 265 14.68 1.21 -4.70
C VAL A 265 15.40 1.79 -5.89
N LYS A 266 15.26 3.10 -6.11
CA LYS A 266 15.96 3.83 -7.19
C LYS A 266 17.16 4.58 -6.58
N LEU A 267 18.38 4.14 -6.91
CA LEU A 267 19.62 4.76 -6.47
C LEU A 267 20.46 5.15 -7.70
N ASP A 268 20.93 6.39 -7.77
CA ASP A 268 21.71 6.90 -8.90
C ASP A 268 21.07 6.63 -10.27
N GLY A 269 19.76 6.76 -10.37
CA GLY A 269 18.97 6.53 -11.59
C GLY A 269 18.80 5.06 -12.00
N LYS A 270 19.21 4.10 -11.15
CA LYS A 270 19.08 2.65 -11.38
C LYS A 270 18.23 2.00 -10.30
N TYR A 271 17.56 0.92 -10.66
CA TYR A 271 16.73 0.17 -9.74
C TYR A 271 17.46 -1.03 -9.15
N TYR A 272 17.26 -1.24 -7.84
CA TYR A 272 17.85 -2.35 -7.08
C TYR A 272 16.79 -2.96 -6.17
N TYR A 273 16.89 -4.27 -5.95
CA TYR A 273 16.14 -4.91 -4.88
C TYR A 273 16.86 -4.75 -3.55
N ILE A 274 16.06 -4.44 -2.52
CA ILE A 274 16.49 -4.42 -1.13
C ILE A 274 15.51 -5.27 -0.30
N ASP A 275 16.03 -6.23 0.44
CA ASP A 275 15.23 -7.14 1.26
C ASP A 275 15.74 -7.10 2.71
N THR A 276 15.09 -6.29 3.51
CA THR A 276 15.45 -6.02 4.90
C THR A 276 15.15 -7.23 5.80
N THR A 277 14.14 -8.03 5.46
CA THR A 277 13.80 -9.27 6.18
C THR A 277 15.01 -10.22 6.23
N TRP A 278 15.66 -10.45 5.08
CA TRP A 278 16.83 -11.34 4.97
C TRP A 278 18.10 -10.77 5.60
N GLY A 279 18.09 -9.50 5.95
CA GLY A 279 19.16 -8.86 6.73
C GLY A 279 19.05 -9.12 8.22
N ASN A 280 17.88 -9.51 8.72
CA ASN A 280 17.62 -9.71 10.14
C ASN A 280 18.41 -10.90 10.69
N ALA A 281 19.29 -10.65 11.69
CA ALA A 281 20.12 -11.69 12.30
C ALA A 281 19.31 -12.68 13.18
N THR A 282 18.09 -12.29 13.58
CA THR A 282 17.18 -13.15 14.37
C THR A 282 16.28 -14.01 13.50
N TYR A 283 16.24 -13.78 12.20
CA TYR A 283 15.56 -14.62 11.24
C TYR A 283 16.37 -15.92 11.06
N SER A 284 16.22 -16.81 12.01
CA SER A 284 16.62 -18.22 11.86
C SER A 284 15.40 -18.96 11.36
N GLY A 285 15.22 -19.00 10.04
CA GLY A 285 14.14 -19.80 9.47
C GLY A 285 14.31 -21.26 9.88
N ASP A 286 13.48 -21.73 10.79
CA ASP A 286 13.26 -23.18 11.01
C ASP A 286 12.54 -23.76 9.78
N GLY A 287 13.19 -23.69 8.61
CA GLY A 287 12.57 -24.13 7.36
C GLY A 287 13.44 -24.06 6.13
N MET A 288 14.69 -23.63 6.23
CA MET A 288 15.65 -23.79 5.13
C MET A 288 16.66 -24.86 5.48
N GLY A 289 16.28 -26.11 5.27
CA GLY A 289 17.11 -27.30 5.20
C GLY A 289 17.26 -27.72 3.75
#